data_3c85f0ed8dc446e683301829f4ddfbb3
#
_entry.id   3c85f0ed8dc446e683301829f4ddfbb3
#
_cell.length_a   1.000
_cell.length_b   1.000
_cell.length_c   1.000
_cell.angle_alpha   90.00
_cell.angle_beta   90.00
_cell.angle_gamma   90.00
#
_symmetry.space_group_name_H-M   'P 1'
#
loop_
_entity.id
_entity.type
_entity.pdbx_description
1 polymer ?
#
loop_
_entity_poly.entity_id
_entity_poly.type
_entity_poly.pdbx_seq_one_letter_code
_entity_poly.pdbx_strand_id
1 'polypeptide(L)'
;MATKQKILIVDDDENIAELISLYLTKECFETKIVYDGESALLQLDTFRPNLILLDLMLPGIDGYQVCREIRKSNNVPIIMLSAKGET
;
A
#
# COMPACT_ATOMS: atom_id res chain seq x y z
N MET A 1 -10.42 -11.42 -21.42
CA MET A 1 -9.65 -10.24 -21.10
C MET A 1 -9.27 -10.21 -19.64
N ALA A 2 -8.01 -10.06 -19.35
CA ALA A 2 -7.54 -10.10 -17.98
C ALA A 2 -7.83 -8.79 -17.26
N THR A 3 -8.26 -8.90 -16.02
CA THR A 3 -8.42 -7.74 -15.16
C THR A 3 -7.06 -7.36 -14.61
N LYS A 4 -6.79 -6.07 -14.56
CA LYS A 4 -5.53 -5.60 -13.98
C LYS A 4 -5.51 -5.91 -12.49
N GLN A 5 -4.34 -6.30 -12.01
CA GLN A 5 -4.14 -6.47 -10.57
C GLN A 5 -4.04 -5.10 -9.93
N LYS A 6 -4.66 -4.98 -8.77
CA LYS A 6 -4.72 -3.70 -8.05
C LYS A 6 -3.72 -3.69 -6.92
N ILE A 7 -2.92 -2.64 -6.87
CA ILE A 7 -1.90 -2.49 -5.84
C ILE A 7 -2.14 -1.20 -5.10
N LEU A 8 -2.30 -1.30 -3.79
CA LEU A 8 -2.44 -0.14 -2.93
C LEU A 8 -1.07 0.22 -2.38
N ILE A 9 -0.67 1.47 -2.58
CA ILE A 9 0.63 1.96 -2.13
C ILE A 9 0.39 2.88 -0.95
N VAL A 10 0.95 2.53 0.21
CA VAL A 10 0.77 3.27 1.45
C VAL A 10 2.12 3.81 1.87
N ASP A 11 2.36 5.09 1.62
CA ASP A 11 3.66 5.71 1.89
C ASP A 11 3.43 7.20 2.04
N ASP A 12 3.96 7.81 3.10
CA ASP A 12 3.76 9.23 3.33
C ASP A 12 4.71 10.10 2.50
N ASP A 13 5.69 9.49 1.84
CA ASP A 13 6.57 10.22 0.95
C ASP A 13 5.96 10.22 -0.44
N GLU A 14 5.44 11.37 -0.85
CA GLU A 14 4.73 11.47 -2.13
C GLU A 14 5.63 11.12 -3.31
N ASN A 15 6.89 11.53 -3.25
CA ASN A 15 7.80 11.27 -4.36
C ASN A 15 8.06 9.79 -4.54
N ILE A 16 8.27 9.09 -3.44
CA ILE A 16 8.51 7.66 -3.50
C ILE A 16 7.26 6.94 -3.97
N ALA A 17 6.11 7.32 -3.41
CA ALA A 17 4.85 6.67 -3.78
C ALA A 17 4.56 6.84 -5.26
N GLU A 18 4.77 8.04 -5.78
CA GLU A 18 4.50 8.30 -7.19
C GLU A 18 5.47 7.55 -8.10
N LEU A 19 6.71 7.44 -7.68
CA LEU A 19 7.70 6.70 -8.45
C LEU A 19 7.31 5.23 -8.54
N ILE A 20 6.92 4.65 -7.42
CA ILE A 20 6.48 3.26 -7.40
C ILE A 20 5.24 3.08 -8.26
N SER A 21 4.30 4.00 -8.15
CA SER A 21 3.07 3.92 -8.93
C SER A 21 3.36 4.00 -10.42
N LEU A 22 4.26 4.88 -10.81
CA LEU A 22 4.61 5.03 -12.22
C LEU A 22 5.20 3.73 -12.76
N TYR A 23 6.12 3.16 -12.00
CA TYR A 23 6.75 1.91 -12.41
C TYR A 23 5.73 0.79 -12.56
N LEU A 24 4.85 0.65 -11.56
CA LEU A 24 3.86 -0.42 -11.59
C LEU A 24 2.83 -0.21 -12.69
N THR A 25 2.49 1.03 -12.96
CA THR A 25 1.55 1.32 -14.04
C THR A 25 2.14 0.90 -15.38
N LYS A 26 3.43 1.10 -15.55
CA LYS A 26 4.09 0.65 -16.78
C LYS A 26 4.07 -0.87 -16.89
N GLU A 27 4.01 -1.56 -15.78
CA GLU A 27 3.94 -3.02 -15.76
C GLU A 27 2.50 -3.51 -15.81
N CYS A 28 1.56 -2.63 -16.13
CA CYS A 28 0.16 -2.98 -16.33
C CYS A 28 -0.59 -3.28 -15.05
N PHE A 29 -0.16 -2.71 -13.93
CA PHE A 29 -0.91 -2.78 -12.68
C PHE A 29 -1.78 -1.55 -12.53
N GLU A 30 -2.88 -1.69 -11.81
CA GLU A 30 -3.68 -0.55 -11.42
C GLU A 30 -3.25 -0.16 -10.01
N THR A 31 -2.92 1.12 -9.80
CA THR A 31 -2.39 1.55 -8.51
C THR A 31 -3.26 2.60 -7.87
N LYS A 32 -3.22 2.64 -6.56
CA LYS A 32 -3.83 3.70 -5.77
C LYS A 32 -2.86 4.07 -4.67
N ILE A 33 -2.67 5.36 -4.45
CA ILE A 33 -1.74 5.85 -3.44
C ILE A 33 -2.52 6.46 -2.29
N VAL A 34 -2.17 6.08 -1.08
CA VAL A 34 -2.63 6.77 0.12
C VAL A 34 -1.42 7.10 0.97
N TYR A 35 -1.55 8.08 1.83
CA TYR A 35 -0.39 8.64 2.51
C TYR A 35 -0.39 8.37 4.01
N ASP A 36 -1.38 7.67 4.50
CA ASP A 36 -1.45 7.31 5.92
C ASP A 36 -2.22 6.02 6.10
N GLY A 37 -2.12 5.48 7.32
CA GLY A 37 -2.70 4.17 7.59
C GLY A 37 -4.21 4.16 7.62
N GLU A 38 -4.82 5.25 8.09
CA GLU A 38 -6.27 5.29 8.16
C GLU A 38 -6.88 5.30 6.78
N SER A 39 -6.27 6.05 5.86
CA SER A 39 -6.72 6.05 4.48
C SER A 39 -6.57 4.67 3.86
N ALA A 40 -5.50 3.96 4.22
CA ALA A 40 -5.29 2.61 3.71
C ALA A 40 -6.42 1.69 4.13
N LEU A 41 -6.83 1.78 5.39
CA LEU A 41 -7.91 0.94 5.88
C LEU A 41 -9.22 1.21 5.16
N LEU A 42 -9.48 2.48 4.86
CA LEU A 42 -10.69 2.84 4.12
C LEU A 42 -10.70 2.27 2.71
N GLN A 43 -9.53 2.15 2.10
CA GLN A 43 -9.45 1.68 0.73
C GLN A 43 -9.62 0.17 0.60
N LEU A 44 -9.56 -0.56 1.69
CA LEU A 44 -9.73 -2.01 1.61
C LEU A 44 -11.07 -2.39 0.97
N ASP A 45 -12.12 -1.71 1.36
CA ASP A 45 -13.45 -2.03 0.84
C ASP A 45 -13.72 -1.38 -0.50
N THR A 46 -13.16 -0.20 -0.72
CA THR A 46 -13.45 0.59 -1.91
C THR A 46 -12.61 0.16 -3.10
N PHE A 47 -11.32 0.12 -2.90
CA PHE A 47 -10.38 -0.22 -3.97
C PHE A 47 -10.22 -1.72 -4.14
N ARG A 48 -10.29 -2.47 -3.04
CA ARG A 48 -10.14 -3.93 -3.03
C ARG A 48 -8.82 -4.36 -3.65
N PRO A 49 -7.71 -3.97 -3.05
CA PRO A 49 -6.40 -4.26 -3.65
C PRO A 49 -6.10 -5.75 -3.63
N ASN A 50 -5.31 -6.19 -4.60
CA ASN A 50 -4.78 -7.54 -4.65
C ASN A 50 -3.45 -7.64 -3.91
N LEU A 51 -2.81 -6.50 -3.66
CA LEU A 51 -1.53 -6.44 -2.98
C LEU A 51 -1.40 -5.07 -2.35
N ILE A 52 -0.81 -5.00 -1.18
CA ILE A 52 -0.55 -3.74 -0.50
C ILE A 52 0.95 -3.59 -0.28
N LEU A 53 1.48 -2.44 -0.69
CA LEU A 53 2.86 -2.06 -0.38
C LEU A 53 2.76 -1.06 0.76
N LEU A 54 3.30 -1.41 1.91
CA LEU A 54 3.05 -0.68 3.14
C LEU A 54 4.36 -0.20 3.76
N ASP A 55 4.47 1.11 3.91
CA ASP A 55 5.61 1.71 4.56
C ASP A 55 5.48 1.52 6.07
N LEU A 56 6.57 1.11 6.70
CA LEU A 56 6.58 0.91 8.15
C LEU A 56 6.54 2.22 8.93
N MET A 57 7.04 3.28 8.33
CA MET A 57 7.21 4.55 9.01
C MET A 57 6.13 5.54 8.61
N LEU A 58 4.90 5.25 9.01
CA LEU A 58 3.77 6.11 8.68
C LEU A 58 3.46 7.06 9.84
N PRO A 59 2.92 8.24 9.53
CA PRO A 59 2.43 9.12 10.60
C PRO A 59 1.16 8.54 11.19
N GLY A 60 0.93 8.84 12.46
CA GLY A 60 -0.25 8.33 13.13
C GLY A 60 -0.08 6.88 13.53
N ILE A 61 -0.85 5.99 12.93
CA ILE A 61 -0.67 4.56 13.19
C ILE A 61 0.44 4.03 12.30
N ASP A 62 1.33 3.26 12.90
CA ASP A 62 2.48 2.77 12.17
C ASP A 62 2.11 1.57 11.28
N GLY A 63 3.07 1.17 10.44
CA GLY A 63 2.81 0.12 9.47
C GLY A 63 2.43 -1.21 10.10
N TYR A 64 3.02 -1.54 11.25
CA TYR A 64 2.69 -2.80 11.90
C TYR A 64 1.25 -2.79 12.38
N GLN A 65 0.80 -1.66 12.93
CA GLN A 65 -0.57 -1.58 13.40
C GLN A 65 -1.55 -1.64 12.24
N VAL A 66 -1.23 -0.98 11.14
CA VAL A 66 -2.07 -1.04 9.94
C VAL A 66 -2.18 -2.50 9.48
N CYS A 67 -1.07 -3.21 9.47
CA CYS A 67 -1.08 -4.60 9.05
C CYS A 67 -2.00 -5.44 9.94
N ARG A 68 -1.92 -5.23 11.24
CA ARG A 68 -2.78 -5.97 12.17
C ARG A 68 -4.25 -5.68 11.92
N GLU A 69 -4.58 -4.41 11.67
CA GLU A 69 -5.98 -4.06 11.39
C GLU A 69 -6.47 -4.68 10.11
N ILE A 70 -5.62 -4.70 9.08
CA ILE A 70 -6.00 -5.32 7.82
C ILE A 70 -6.27 -6.81 8.02
N ARG A 71 -5.42 -7.47 8.78
CA ARG A 71 -5.53 -8.92 8.98
C ARG A 71 -6.77 -9.33 9.73
N LYS A 72 -7.40 -8.42 10.44
CA LYS A 72 -8.65 -8.74 11.13
C LYS A 72 -9.77 -9.11 10.17
N SER A 73 -9.74 -8.58 8.97
CA SER A 73 -10.84 -8.76 8.04
C SER A 73 -10.40 -9.11 6.62
N ASN A 74 -9.12 -9.24 6.37
CA ASN A 74 -8.65 -9.39 4.99
C ASN A 74 -7.34 -10.16 4.96
N ASN A 75 -7.21 -11.03 3.96
CA ASN A 75 -6.01 -11.83 3.78
C ASN A 75 -5.15 -11.33 2.63
N VAL A 76 -5.36 -10.11 2.18
CA VAL A 76 -4.62 -9.57 1.06
C VAL A 76 -3.12 -9.60 1.37
N PRO A 77 -2.27 -10.01 0.41
CA PRO A 77 -0.83 -9.98 0.65
C PRO A 77 -0.32 -8.57 0.91
N ILE A 78 0.58 -8.46 1.87
CA ILE A 78 1.17 -7.18 2.25
C ILE A 78 2.68 -7.32 2.18
N ILE A 79 3.31 -6.41 1.44
CA ILE A 79 4.76 -6.31 1.40
C ILE A 79 5.12 -5.06 2.19
N MET A 80 5.90 -5.24 3.26
CA MET A 80 6.28 -4.11 4.10
C MET A 80 7.59 -3.54 3.59
N LEU A 81 7.60 -2.23 3.42
CA LEU A 81 8.78 -1.53 2.95
C LEU A 81 9.63 -1.15 4.17
N SER A 82 10.92 -1.46 4.10
CA SER A 82 11.78 -1.17 5.24
C SER A 82 11.99 0.32 5.39
N ALA A 83 12.32 0.68 6.62
CA ALA A 83 12.65 2.05 6.91
C ALA A 83 13.89 2.44 6.11
N LYS A 84 13.94 3.69 5.73
CA LYS A 84 15.09 4.17 5.02
C LYS A 84 16.33 4.04 5.89
N GLY A 85 17.43 3.75 5.26
CA GLY A 85 18.66 3.56 5.98
C GLY A 85 18.87 2.15 6.47
N GLU A 86 17.90 1.30 6.34
CA GLU A 86 18.06 -0.09 6.68
C GLU A 86 18.93 -0.80 5.67
N THR A 87 19.75 -1.64 6.14
CA THR A 87 20.62 -2.40 5.24
C THR A 87 20.46 -3.87 5.49
#